data_6bba4d832bf94b948b26c550feabecde
#
_entry.id   6bba4d832bf94b948b26c550feabecde
#
_cell.length_a   1.000
_cell.length_b   1.000
_cell.length_c   1.000
_cell.angle_alpha   90.00
_cell.angle_beta   90.00
_cell.angle_gamma   90.00
#
_symmetry.space_group_name_H-M   'P 1'
#
loop_
_entity.id
_entity.type
_entity.pdbx_description
1 polymer ?
#
loop_
_entity_poly.entity_id
_entity_poly.type
_entity_poly.pdbx_seq_one_letter_code
_entity_poly.pdbx_strand_id
1 'polypeptide(L)'
;MNKRIFVSKKQGFQVEGNSILNEIRENLYETGLTGAELYNVYDVFNCDEEDVKLLKTKVLSEIVTDNVYDEIDLTGKTYVAIENLPGQYDQRADSAEQCLALLNSKDSVTIKSGRIIVFYGEVKDLEKIKKYLINPVETREKDLSILENNEDVTVEPVPVLDGFRKLSREELENFVSVNGLAMTADDLEHIQKYFVEEQRDPTETEIKVLDTYWSDHCRHTTFETFLKSVVIEKG
;
A
#
# COMPACT_ATOMS: atom_id res chain seq x y z
N MET A 1 15.32 -9.01 22.16
CA MET A 1 13.89 -9.04 22.54
C MET A 1 13.04 -8.43 21.45
N ASN A 2 11.71 -8.62 21.51
CA ASN A 2 10.79 -7.93 20.61
C ASN A 2 10.04 -6.86 21.41
N LYS A 3 9.85 -5.68 20.84
CA LYS A 3 9.20 -4.56 21.51
C LYS A 3 8.33 -3.78 20.52
N ARG A 4 7.13 -3.37 20.96
CA ARG A 4 6.29 -2.42 20.22
C ARG A 4 6.41 -1.04 20.82
N ILE A 5 6.55 -0.02 19.98
CA ILE A 5 6.66 1.39 20.37
C ILE A 5 5.55 2.14 19.63
N PHE A 6 4.85 3.00 20.34
CA PHE A 6 3.83 3.87 19.78
C PHE A 6 4.27 5.33 19.90
N VAL A 7 4.04 6.08 18.82
CA VAL A 7 4.37 7.51 18.79
C VAL A 7 3.17 8.28 18.28
N SER A 8 2.70 9.26 19.05
CA SER A 8 1.64 10.17 18.61
C SER A 8 2.08 11.63 18.72
N LYS A 9 1.44 12.51 17.96
CA LYS A 9 1.67 13.94 18.04
C LYS A 9 1.02 14.53 19.29
N LYS A 10 1.73 15.44 19.98
CA LYS A 10 1.16 16.25 21.06
C LYS A 10 0.04 17.15 20.56
N GLN A 11 -0.79 17.60 21.49
CA GLN A 11 -1.83 18.56 21.21
C GLN A 11 -1.25 19.80 20.50
N GLY A 12 -1.90 20.23 19.43
CA GLY A 12 -1.45 21.35 18.59
C GLY A 12 -0.57 20.93 17.41
N PHE A 13 -0.06 19.69 17.37
CA PHE A 13 0.75 19.17 16.28
C PHE A 13 0.06 18.03 15.48
N GLN A 14 -1.21 17.77 15.76
CA GLN A 14 -2.00 16.65 15.21
C GLN A 14 -2.55 16.92 13.80
N VAL A 15 -1.72 17.46 12.92
CA VAL A 15 -2.15 17.91 11.57
C VAL A 15 -2.68 16.74 10.75
N GLU A 16 -1.95 15.61 10.70
CA GLU A 16 -2.33 14.44 9.91
C GLU A 16 -3.62 13.79 10.43
N GLY A 17 -3.76 13.62 11.76
CA GLY A 17 -4.99 13.09 12.36
C GLY A 17 -6.22 13.97 12.05
N ASN A 18 -6.05 15.28 12.09
CA ASN A 18 -7.11 16.24 11.74
C ASN A 18 -7.45 16.19 10.23
N SER A 19 -6.45 16.01 9.36
CA SER A 19 -6.69 15.83 7.91
C SER A 19 -7.52 14.57 7.63
N ILE A 20 -7.11 13.44 8.20
CA ILE A 20 -7.85 12.18 8.08
C ILE A 20 -9.29 12.32 8.59
N LEU A 21 -9.48 12.97 9.74
CA LEU A 21 -10.82 13.24 10.28
C LEU A 21 -11.69 14.02 9.29
N ASN A 22 -11.16 15.09 8.72
CA ASN A 22 -11.89 15.93 7.76
C ASN A 22 -12.21 15.16 6.48
N GLU A 23 -11.25 14.43 5.92
CA GLU A 23 -11.46 13.58 4.74
C GLU A 23 -12.57 12.54 4.94
N ILE A 24 -12.57 11.85 6.10
CA ILE A 24 -13.59 10.84 6.41
C ILE A 24 -14.96 11.50 6.59
N ARG A 25 -15.04 12.66 7.26
CA ARG A 25 -16.28 13.39 7.45
C ARG A 25 -16.87 13.90 6.12
N GLU A 26 -16.04 14.41 5.23
CA GLU A 26 -16.43 14.99 3.95
C GLU A 26 -16.72 13.91 2.90
N ASN A 27 -15.82 12.96 2.71
CA ASN A 27 -15.91 11.97 1.64
C ASN A 27 -16.81 10.77 1.98
N LEU A 28 -16.86 10.37 3.26
CA LEU A 28 -17.67 9.24 3.71
C LEU A 28 -18.97 9.65 4.41
N TYR A 29 -19.17 10.95 4.65
CA TYR A 29 -20.33 11.52 5.38
C TYR A 29 -20.44 11.01 6.83
N GLU A 30 -19.31 10.68 7.47
CA GLU A 30 -19.22 10.29 8.88
C GLU A 30 -19.26 11.51 9.81
N THR A 31 -20.38 12.23 9.77
CA THR A 31 -20.55 13.50 10.49
C THR A 31 -20.62 13.39 12.02
N GLY A 32 -20.80 12.16 12.56
CA GLY A 32 -20.80 11.87 13.99
C GLY A 32 -19.42 11.86 14.63
N LEU A 33 -18.34 11.80 13.82
CA LEU A 33 -16.97 11.84 14.32
C LEU A 33 -16.64 13.23 14.88
N THR A 34 -16.04 13.25 16.06
CA THR A 34 -15.62 14.49 16.76
C THR A 34 -14.11 14.67 16.82
N GLY A 35 -13.33 13.59 16.60
CA GLY A 35 -11.88 13.64 16.62
C GLY A 35 -11.26 12.39 16.01
N ALA A 36 -9.98 12.50 15.66
CA ALA A 36 -9.14 11.36 15.30
C ALA A 36 -7.74 11.55 15.90
N GLU A 37 -7.18 10.49 16.46
CA GLU A 37 -5.82 10.45 16.98
C GLU A 37 -5.02 9.41 16.21
N LEU A 38 -3.85 9.82 15.70
CA LEU A 38 -2.96 8.97 14.93
C LEU A 38 -1.78 8.53 15.78
N TYR A 39 -1.55 7.22 15.85
CA TYR A 39 -0.35 6.61 16.39
C TYR A 39 0.45 5.96 15.27
N ASN A 40 1.72 6.32 15.14
CA ASN A 40 2.68 5.51 14.42
C ASN A 40 3.10 4.35 15.32
N VAL A 41 3.10 3.15 14.78
CA VAL A 41 3.43 1.91 15.48
C VAL A 41 4.71 1.36 14.91
N TYR A 42 5.63 0.95 15.77
CA TYR A 42 6.88 0.33 15.37
C TYR A 42 7.06 -0.98 16.13
N ASP A 43 7.06 -2.08 15.40
CA ASP A 43 7.41 -3.40 15.92
C ASP A 43 8.90 -3.61 15.70
N VAL A 44 9.64 -3.71 16.77
CA VAL A 44 11.10 -3.78 16.79
C VAL A 44 11.53 -5.17 17.23
N PHE A 45 12.31 -5.84 16.40
CA PHE A 45 12.75 -7.22 16.58
C PHE A 45 14.27 -7.28 16.75
N ASN A 46 14.74 -8.30 17.49
CA ASN A 46 16.16 -8.53 17.75
C ASN A 46 16.87 -7.36 18.43
N CYS A 47 16.15 -6.56 19.19
CA CYS A 47 16.67 -5.38 19.88
C CYS A 47 17.07 -5.67 21.34
N ASP A 48 17.91 -4.82 21.91
CA ASP A 48 18.19 -4.73 23.34
C ASP A 48 17.60 -3.44 23.96
N GLU A 49 17.84 -3.22 25.26
CA GLU A 49 17.31 -2.04 25.98
C GLU A 49 17.93 -0.72 25.50
N GLU A 50 19.19 -0.75 25.07
CA GLU A 50 19.87 0.42 24.53
C GLU A 50 19.28 0.81 23.18
N ASP A 51 19.05 -0.17 22.29
CA ASP A 51 18.39 0.04 21.01
C ASP A 51 17.01 0.68 21.19
N VAL A 52 16.20 0.15 22.10
CA VAL A 52 14.86 0.70 22.40
C VAL A 52 14.96 2.14 22.91
N LYS A 53 15.94 2.43 23.79
CA LYS A 53 16.15 3.78 24.31
C LYS A 53 16.55 4.75 23.19
N LEU A 54 17.47 4.37 22.31
CA LEU A 54 17.88 5.19 21.16
C LEU A 54 16.72 5.42 20.20
N LEU A 55 15.99 4.37 19.86
CA LEU A 55 14.80 4.48 19.01
C LEU A 55 13.80 5.49 19.58
N LYS A 56 13.42 5.37 20.82
CA LYS A 56 12.44 6.27 21.47
C LYS A 56 12.88 7.72 21.56
N THR A 57 14.18 7.97 21.77
CA THR A 57 14.68 9.32 22.13
C THR A 57 15.38 10.05 20.99
N LYS A 58 15.78 9.33 19.92
CA LYS A 58 16.63 9.90 18.85
C LYS A 58 16.13 9.61 17.44
N VAL A 59 15.38 8.53 17.25
CA VAL A 59 15.01 8.05 15.89
C VAL A 59 13.53 8.22 15.62
N LEU A 60 12.67 7.69 16.48
CA LEU A 60 11.23 7.57 16.20
C LEU A 60 10.40 8.77 16.65
N SER A 61 10.98 9.65 17.46
CA SER A 61 10.23 10.78 18.04
C SER A 61 11.05 12.05 18.11
N GLU A 62 10.35 13.17 18.03
CA GLU A 62 10.85 14.51 18.33
C GLU A 62 10.28 14.98 19.69
N ILE A 63 11.15 15.24 20.64
CA ILE A 63 10.78 15.58 22.04
C ILE A 63 9.78 16.74 22.11
N VAL A 64 9.88 17.71 21.22
CA VAL A 64 9.03 18.90 21.23
C VAL A 64 7.60 18.58 20.78
N THR A 65 7.45 17.73 19.75
CA THR A 65 6.17 17.51 19.08
C THR A 65 5.51 16.17 19.37
N ASP A 66 6.26 15.20 19.93
CA ASP A 66 5.82 13.81 20.03
C ASP A 66 5.70 13.30 21.46
N ASN A 67 4.75 12.40 21.66
CA ASN A 67 4.64 11.53 22.81
C ASN A 67 5.03 10.11 22.40
N VAL A 68 5.73 9.39 23.27
CA VAL A 68 6.16 8.00 23.05
C VAL A 68 5.58 7.12 24.14
N TYR A 69 5.05 5.97 23.74
CA TYR A 69 4.42 5.03 24.67
C TYR A 69 4.93 3.60 24.41
N ASP A 70 5.02 2.83 25.47
CA ASP A 70 5.24 1.38 25.42
C ASP A 70 3.94 0.61 25.21
N GLU A 71 2.84 1.17 25.67
CA GLU A 71 1.50 0.60 25.61
C GLU A 71 0.49 1.73 25.42
N ILE A 72 -0.59 1.44 24.72
CA ILE A 72 -1.75 2.32 24.57
C ILE A 72 -3.01 1.56 24.94
N ASP A 73 -3.95 2.23 25.58
CA ASP A 73 -5.25 1.64 25.90
C ASP A 73 -6.23 1.89 24.74
N LEU A 74 -6.63 0.80 24.08
CA LEU A 74 -7.62 0.79 23.00
C LEU A 74 -8.95 0.17 23.44
N THR A 75 -9.12 -0.16 24.73
CA THR A 75 -10.33 -0.79 25.26
C THR A 75 -11.55 0.10 25.02
N GLY A 76 -12.54 -0.43 24.34
CA GLY A 76 -13.79 0.28 24.04
C GLY A 76 -13.65 1.43 23.04
N LYS A 77 -12.48 1.60 22.40
CA LYS A 77 -12.26 2.60 21.36
C LYS A 77 -12.50 2.02 19.96
N THR A 78 -13.02 2.85 19.09
CA THR A 78 -13.12 2.53 17.65
C THR A 78 -11.84 2.96 16.96
N TYR A 79 -11.16 2.03 16.28
CA TYR A 79 -9.90 2.32 15.60
C TYR A 79 -9.73 1.47 14.34
N VAL A 80 -8.82 1.91 13.49
CA VAL A 80 -8.30 1.14 12.35
C VAL A 80 -6.79 1.07 12.49
N ALA A 81 -6.25 -0.14 12.50
CA ALA A 81 -4.81 -0.39 12.52
C ALA A 81 -4.38 -0.88 11.12
N ILE A 82 -3.30 -0.31 10.59
CA ILE A 82 -2.85 -0.53 9.21
C ILE A 82 -1.36 -0.83 9.21
N GLU A 83 -0.94 -1.81 8.41
CA GLU A 83 0.47 -2.12 8.14
C GLU A 83 0.68 -2.39 6.64
N ASN A 84 1.93 -2.33 6.19
CA ASN A 84 2.28 -2.71 4.83
C ASN A 84 2.08 -4.20 4.60
N LEU A 85 1.73 -4.58 3.36
CA LEU A 85 1.72 -5.99 2.96
C LEU A 85 3.14 -6.57 3.01
N PRO A 86 3.29 -7.87 3.27
CA PRO A 86 4.57 -8.54 3.14
C PRO A 86 5.17 -8.33 1.74
N GLY A 87 6.45 -7.98 1.68
CA GLY A 87 7.15 -7.67 0.43
C GLY A 87 7.01 -6.22 -0.07
N GLN A 88 6.15 -5.41 0.54
CA GLN A 88 6.11 -3.97 0.28
C GLN A 88 7.25 -3.26 1.01
N TYR A 89 7.86 -2.27 0.33
CA TYR A 89 8.92 -1.48 0.93
C TYR A 89 8.38 -0.55 2.02
N ASP A 90 8.84 -0.76 3.24
CA ASP A 90 8.50 0.06 4.40
C ASP A 90 9.58 1.14 4.61
N GLN A 91 9.43 2.27 3.91
CA GLN A 91 10.37 3.39 3.98
C GLN A 91 10.59 3.90 5.40
N ARG A 92 9.55 3.91 6.24
CA ARG A 92 9.64 4.40 7.61
C ARG A 92 10.46 3.46 8.50
N ALA A 93 10.26 2.17 8.34
CA ALA A 93 11.02 1.14 9.04
C ALA A 93 12.49 1.14 8.59
N ASP A 94 12.75 1.10 7.30
CA ASP A 94 14.10 1.14 6.71
C ASP A 94 14.88 2.39 7.17
N SER A 95 14.26 3.56 7.15
CA SER A 95 14.88 4.79 7.65
C SER A 95 15.20 4.71 9.14
N ALA A 96 14.34 4.08 9.94
CA ALA A 96 14.58 3.92 11.38
C ALA A 96 15.71 2.95 11.67
N GLU A 97 15.80 1.84 10.93
CA GLU A 97 16.91 0.88 11.01
C GLU A 97 18.24 1.54 10.66
N GLN A 98 18.30 2.26 9.54
CA GLN A 98 19.50 2.98 9.12
C GLN A 98 19.93 4.03 10.15
N CYS A 99 19.00 4.82 10.69
CA CYS A 99 19.31 5.79 11.73
C CYS A 99 19.86 5.14 13.00
N LEU A 100 19.28 3.99 13.41
CA LEU A 100 19.77 3.25 14.57
C LEU A 100 21.17 2.69 14.32
N ALA A 101 21.42 2.11 13.15
CA ALA A 101 22.74 1.60 12.76
C ALA A 101 23.82 2.69 12.77
N LEU A 102 23.50 3.90 12.34
CA LEU A 102 24.40 5.05 12.44
C LEU A 102 24.72 5.45 13.88
N LEU A 103 23.81 5.22 14.84
CA LEU A 103 23.99 5.60 16.24
C LEU A 103 24.79 4.56 17.05
N ASN A 104 24.63 3.27 16.73
CA ASN A 104 25.20 2.19 17.54
C ASN A 104 26.02 1.15 16.76
N SER A 105 26.15 1.32 15.43
CA SER A 105 26.89 0.40 14.53
C SER A 105 26.39 -1.04 14.57
N LYS A 106 25.06 -1.26 14.80
CA LYS A 106 24.43 -2.58 14.80
C LYS A 106 23.42 -2.64 13.63
N ASP A 107 23.55 -3.70 12.79
CA ASP A 107 22.66 -3.93 11.64
C ASP A 107 21.69 -5.11 11.88
N SER A 108 21.55 -5.56 13.14
CA SER A 108 20.78 -6.76 13.47
C SER A 108 19.34 -6.49 13.87
N VAL A 109 18.97 -5.24 14.10
CA VAL A 109 17.63 -4.85 14.51
C VAL A 109 16.74 -4.75 13.28
N THR A 110 15.59 -5.40 13.32
CA THR A 110 14.57 -5.31 12.27
C THR A 110 13.38 -4.51 12.79
N ILE A 111 12.84 -3.62 11.98
CA ILE A 111 11.69 -2.79 12.32
C ILE A 111 10.58 -2.99 11.29
N LYS A 112 9.34 -3.05 11.74
CA LYS A 112 8.15 -2.94 10.89
C LYS A 112 7.33 -1.77 11.35
N SER A 113 6.84 -0.96 10.43
CA SER A 113 6.00 0.17 10.79
C SER A 113 4.51 -0.07 10.49
N GLY A 114 3.67 0.69 11.16
CA GLY A 114 2.24 0.69 10.95
C GLY A 114 1.63 1.96 11.51
N ARG A 115 0.33 2.08 11.37
CA ARG A 115 -0.45 3.22 11.90
C ARG A 115 -1.71 2.73 12.60
N ILE A 116 -2.10 3.39 13.69
CA ILE A 116 -3.40 3.21 14.31
C ILE A 116 -4.10 4.56 14.29
N ILE A 117 -5.29 4.60 13.73
CA ILE A 117 -6.16 5.77 13.75
C ILE A 117 -7.30 5.46 14.71
N VAL A 118 -7.33 6.17 15.83
CA VAL A 118 -8.40 6.07 16.84
C VAL A 118 -9.41 7.16 16.58
N PHE A 119 -10.67 6.79 16.48
CA PHE A 119 -11.78 7.71 16.22
C PHE A 119 -12.56 8.01 17.49
N TYR A 120 -12.95 9.26 17.65
CA TYR A 120 -13.81 9.74 18.72
C TYR A 120 -15.16 10.20 18.16
N GLY A 121 -16.22 9.99 18.91
CA GLY A 121 -17.58 10.26 18.47
C GLY A 121 -18.27 9.02 17.92
N GLU A 122 -19.37 9.21 17.20
CA GLU A 122 -20.16 8.12 16.62
C GLU A 122 -19.64 7.74 15.25
N VAL A 123 -19.24 6.47 15.09
CA VAL A 123 -18.88 5.84 13.82
C VAL A 123 -20.07 5.03 13.32
N LYS A 124 -20.61 5.38 12.15
CA LYS A 124 -21.75 4.69 11.57
C LYS A 124 -21.36 3.42 10.81
N ASP A 125 -20.27 3.50 10.05
CA ASP A 125 -19.79 2.40 9.20
C ASP A 125 -18.25 2.30 9.24
N LEU A 126 -17.75 1.48 10.16
CA LEU A 126 -16.31 1.25 10.30
C LEU A 126 -15.74 0.52 9.08
N GLU A 127 -16.48 -0.39 8.46
CA GLU A 127 -15.98 -1.14 7.31
C GLU A 127 -15.82 -0.23 6.07
N LYS A 128 -16.65 0.78 5.93
CA LYS A 128 -16.49 1.82 4.90
C LYS A 128 -15.24 2.65 5.15
N ILE A 129 -14.96 3.00 6.40
CA ILE A 129 -13.74 3.71 6.79
C ILE A 129 -12.50 2.85 6.50
N LYS A 130 -12.51 1.56 6.86
CA LYS A 130 -11.42 0.63 6.56
C LYS A 130 -11.15 0.56 5.05
N LYS A 131 -12.17 0.39 4.23
CA LYS A 131 -12.04 0.37 2.76
C LYS A 131 -11.47 1.65 2.17
N TYR A 132 -11.70 2.78 2.82
CA TYR A 132 -11.14 4.07 2.40
C TYR A 132 -9.67 4.22 2.78
N LEU A 133 -9.30 3.78 3.99
CA LEU A 133 -7.95 3.97 4.55
C LEU A 133 -6.95 2.88 4.13
N ILE A 134 -7.42 1.66 3.84
CA ILE A 134 -6.58 0.51 3.50
C ILE A 134 -6.55 0.35 1.99
N ASN A 135 -5.39 0.57 1.38
CA ASN A 135 -5.17 0.23 -0.02
C ASN A 135 -4.77 -1.26 -0.11
N PRO A 136 -5.62 -2.15 -0.64
CA PRO A 136 -5.37 -3.59 -0.64
C PRO A 136 -4.17 -4.02 -1.51
N VAL A 137 -3.62 -3.12 -2.31
CA VAL A 137 -2.40 -3.37 -3.12
C VAL A 137 -1.13 -3.14 -2.31
N GLU A 138 -1.17 -2.29 -1.29
CA GLU A 138 0.00 -1.87 -0.51
C GLU A 138 -0.09 -2.23 0.96
N THR A 139 -1.32 -2.24 1.50
CA THR A 139 -1.54 -2.32 2.94
C THR A 139 -2.64 -3.31 3.30
N ARG A 140 -2.65 -3.71 4.57
CA ARG A 140 -3.68 -4.53 5.19
C ARG A 140 -4.00 -4.06 6.59
N GLU A 141 -5.08 -4.59 7.17
CA GLU A 141 -5.38 -4.42 8.58
C GLU A 141 -4.30 -5.11 9.42
N LYS A 142 -3.75 -4.37 10.41
CA LYS A 142 -2.73 -4.87 11.32
C LYS A 142 -3.35 -5.57 12.51
N ASP A 143 -2.94 -6.81 12.78
CA ASP A 143 -3.27 -7.50 14.02
C ASP A 143 -2.32 -7.07 15.14
N LEU A 144 -2.83 -6.30 16.08
CA LEU A 144 -2.05 -5.80 17.21
C LEU A 144 -1.73 -6.87 18.27
N SER A 145 -2.38 -8.03 18.23
CA SER A 145 -2.08 -9.16 19.13
C SER A 145 -0.79 -9.89 18.74
N ILE A 146 -0.36 -9.74 17.49
CA ILE A 146 0.84 -10.38 16.95
C ILE A 146 2.04 -9.44 17.08
N LEU A 147 3.12 -9.93 17.69
CA LEU A 147 4.42 -9.25 17.76
C LEU A 147 5.52 -10.27 17.40
N GLU A 148 5.47 -10.73 16.15
CA GLU A 148 6.38 -11.74 15.62
C GLU A 148 6.93 -11.29 14.26
N ASN A 149 8.19 -11.61 14.01
CA ASN A 149 8.82 -11.36 12.72
C ASN A 149 8.72 -12.61 11.81
N ASN A 150 7.50 -13.10 11.61
CA ASN A 150 7.26 -14.25 10.74
C ASN A 150 7.13 -13.75 9.29
N GLU A 151 8.23 -13.76 8.57
CA GLU A 151 8.28 -13.45 7.14
C GLU A 151 8.48 -14.69 6.27
N ASP A 152 7.94 -15.83 6.65
CA ASP A 152 7.83 -16.96 5.74
C ASP A 152 6.77 -16.66 4.66
N VAL A 153 7.03 -15.63 3.85
CA VAL A 153 6.28 -15.41 2.63
C VAL A 153 6.74 -16.44 1.62
N THR A 154 5.99 -17.52 1.50
CA THR A 154 6.14 -18.42 0.36
C THR A 154 5.74 -17.66 -0.88
N VAL A 155 6.73 -17.19 -1.65
CA VAL A 155 6.48 -16.53 -2.92
C VAL A 155 6.04 -17.62 -3.91
N GLU A 156 4.78 -17.56 -4.32
CA GLU A 156 4.29 -18.42 -5.38
C GLU A 156 4.98 -18.04 -6.71
N PRO A 157 5.33 -19.03 -7.54
CA PRO A 157 5.88 -18.73 -8.86
C PRO A 157 4.84 -17.94 -9.70
N VAL A 158 5.33 -17.03 -10.52
CA VAL A 158 4.46 -16.24 -11.41
C VAL A 158 3.70 -17.17 -12.34
N PRO A 159 2.36 -17.06 -12.43
CA PRO A 159 1.56 -17.90 -13.30
C PRO A 159 1.94 -17.74 -14.78
N VAL A 160 2.04 -18.86 -15.50
CA VAL A 160 2.12 -18.88 -16.96
C VAL A 160 0.70 -18.92 -17.50
N LEU A 161 0.44 -18.13 -18.53
CA LEU A 161 -0.86 -18.05 -19.20
C LEU A 161 -1.00 -19.17 -20.23
N ASP A 162 -1.19 -20.38 -19.75
CA ASP A 162 -1.24 -21.58 -20.58
C ASP A 162 -2.28 -21.46 -21.70
N GLY A 163 -1.83 -21.70 -22.93
CA GLY A 163 -2.67 -21.64 -24.12
C GLY A 163 -2.82 -20.25 -24.73
N PHE A 164 -2.21 -19.21 -24.17
CA PHE A 164 -2.27 -17.83 -24.70
C PHE A 164 -1.94 -17.77 -26.22
N ARG A 165 -0.93 -18.50 -26.65
CA ARG A 165 -0.51 -18.58 -28.06
C ARG A 165 -1.57 -19.11 -29.04
N LYS A 166 -2.63 -19.75 -28.51
CA LYS A 166 -3.68 -20.40 -29.31
C LYS A 166 -5.02 -19.68 -29.21
N LEU A 167 -5.09 -18.60 -28.46
CA LEU A 167 -6.34 -17.83 -28.31
C LEU A 167 -6.79 -17.31 -29.66
N SER A 168 -8.08 -17.44 -29.94
CA SER A 168 -8.74 -16.82 -31.06
C SER A 168 -8.89 -15.30 -30.86
N ARG A 169 -9.24 -14.60 -31.93
CA ARG A 169 -9.50 -13.16 -31.87
C ARG A 169 -10.54 -12.79 -30.81
N GLU A 170 -11.65 -13.52 -30.77
CA GLU A 170 -12.74 -13.30 -29.81
C GLU A 170 -12.25 -13.52 -28.34
N GLU A 171 -11.44 -14.56 -28.13
CA GLU A 171 -10.85 -14.83 -26.81
C GLU A 171 -9.84 -13.76 -26.40
N LEU A 172 -9.07 -13.18 -27.33
CA LEU A 172 -8.18 -12.04 -27.05
C LEU A 172 -8.99 -10.78 -26.68
N GLU A 173 -10.10 -10.49 -27.34
CA GLU A 173 -11.00 -9.39 -26.98
C GLU A 173 -11.58 -9.57 -25.58
N ASN A 174 -12.01 -10.78 -25.27
CA ASN A 174 -12.47 -11.11 -23.92
C ASN A 174 -11.34 -10.99 -22.88
N PHE A 175 -10.14 -11.45 -23.20
CA PHE A 175 -8.96 -11.36 -22.34
C PHE A 175 -8.64 -9.90 -21.97
N VAL A 176 -8.67 -8.98 -22.95
CA VAL A 176 -8.51 -7.53 -22.72
C VAL A 176 -9.54 -7.02 -21.73
N SER A 177 -10.82 -7.37 -21.97
CA SER A 177 -11.94 -6.88 -21.18
C SER A 177 -11.90 -7.39 -19.72
N VAL A 178 -11.67 -8.70 -19.55
CA VAL A 178 -11.64 -9.33 -18.22
C VAL A 178 -10.48 -8.86 -17.37
N ASN A 179 -9.30 -8.65 -17.98
CA ASN A 179 -8.11 -8.21 -17.28
C ASN A 179 -7.96 -6.68 -17.20
N GLY A 180 -8.87 -5.92 -17.82
CA GLY A 180 -8.87 -4.46 -17.80
C GLY A 180 -7.62 -3.85 -18.43
N LEU A 181 -7.11 -4.46 -19.51
CA LEU A 181 -5.87 -4.03 -20.15
C LEU A 181 -6.04 -2.72 -20.91
N ALA A 182 -5.00 -1.90 -20.92
CA ALA A 182 -4.90 -0.70 -21.75
C ALA A 182 -4.63 -1.04 -23.23
N MET A 183 -4.06 -2.20 -23.50
CA MET A 183 -3.84 -2.75 -24.84
C MET A 183 -5.16 -3.08 -25.53
N THR A 184 -5.16 -2.98 -26.86
CA THR A 184 -6.24 -3.50 -27.72
C THR A 184 -6.03 -4.98 -28.03
N ALA A 185 -7.06 -5.64 -28.58
CA ALA A 185 -6.91 -7.01 -29.06
C ALA A 185 -5.93 -7.11 -30.24
N ASP A 186 -5.75 -6.04 -31.03
CA ASP A 186 -4.74 -5.99 -32.12
C ASP A 186 -3.31 -5.99 -31.55
N ASP A 187 -3.11 -5.27 -30.46
CA ASP A 187 -1.83 -5.25 -29.74
C ASP A 187 -1.51 -6.63 -29.14
N LEU A 188 -2.51 -7.28 -28.52
CA LEU A 188 -2.35 -8.64 -27.99
C LEU A 188 -2.09 -9.67 -29.09
N GLU A 189 -2.71 -9.54 -30.27
CA GLU A 189 -2.43 -10.42 -31.42
C GLU A 189 -0.98 -10.26 -31.90
N HIS A 190 -0.45 -9.03 -31.84
CA HIS A 190 0.96 -8.80 -32.16
C HIS A 190 1.88 -9.47 -31.15
N ILE A 191 1.58 -9.32 -29.84
CA ILE A 191 2.30 -9.98 -28.75
C ILE A 191 2.20 -11.50 -28.84
N GLN A 192 1.03 -12.03 -29.17
CA GLN A 192 0.81 -13.47 -29.37
C GLN A 192 1.74 -14.03 -30.43
N LYS A 193 1.92 -13.33 -31.58
CA LYS A 193 2.85 -13.75 -32.66
C LYS A 193 4.28 -13.85 -32.11
N TYR A 194 4.72 -12.90 -31.29
CA TYR A 194 6.04 -12.95 -30.69
C TYR A 194 6.20 -14.20 -29.81
N PHE A 195 5.23 -14.52 -28.93
CA PHE A 195 5.31 -15.71 -28.08
C PHE A 195 5.15 -17.03 -28.86
N VAL A 196 4.51 -17.02 -30.03
CA VAL A 196 4.52 -18.15 -30.96
C VAL A 196 5.93 -18.42 -31.50
N GLU A 197 6.67 -17.36 -31.86
CA GLU A 197 8.07 -17.45 -32.33
C GLU A 197 8.99 -17.93 -31.18
N GLU A 198 8.77 -17.43 -29.96
CA GLU A 198 9.48 -17.85 -28.74
C GLU A 198 9.14 -19.29 -28.30
N GLN A 199 8.12 -19.93 -28.87
CA GLN A 199 7.65 -21.29 -28.58
C GLN A 199 7.23 -21.50 -27.10
N ARG A 200 6.89 -20.46 -26.36
CA ARG A 200 6.41 -20.50 -24.99
C ARG A 200 5.22 -19.58 -24.77
N ASP A 201 4.39 -19.87 -23.80
CA ASP A 201 3.35 -18.95 -23.36
C ASP A 201 3.93 -17.88 -22.43
N PRO A 202 3.38 -16.67 -22.42
CA PRO A 202 3.81 -15.62 -21.52
C PRO A 202 3.42 -15.90 -20.07
N THR A 203 4.14 -15.27 -19.15
CA THR A 203 3.70 -15.15 -17.77
C THR A 203 2.70 -13.99 -17.63
N GLU A 204 1.91 -14.00 -16.57
CA GLU A 204 1.01 -12.89 -16.24
C GLU A 204 1.79 -11.58 -16.10
N THR A 205 2.97 -11.62 -15.46
CA THR A 205 3.82 -10.44 -15.29
C THR A 205 4.28 -9.87 -16.63
N GLU A 206 4.68 -10.73 -17.60
CA GLU A 206 5.09 -10.25 -18.92
C GLU A 206 3.96 -9.50 -19.61
N ILE A 207 2.73 -10.01 -19.57
CA ILE A 207 1.58 -9.30 -20.15
C ILE A 207 1.31 -7.98 -19.44
N LYS A 208 1.35 -7.93 -18.10
CA LYS A 208 1.16 -6.69 -17.34
C LYS A 208 2.26 -5.65 -17.60
N VAL A 209 3.51 -6.08 -17.73
CA VAL A 209 4.62 -5.19 -18.11
C VAL A 209 4.42 -4.61 -19.49
N LEU A 210 4.05 -5.45 -20.47
CA LEU A 210 3.76 -5.00 -21.83
C LEU A 210 2.56 -4.04 -21.84
N ASP A 211 1.50 -4.33 -21.10
CA ASP A 211 0.34 -3.45 -20.97
C ASP A 211 0.72 -2.07 -20.42
N THR A 212 1.66 -2.01 -19.47
CA THR A 212 2.17 -0.74 -18.95
C THR A 212 2.82 0.11 -20.05
N TYR A 213 3.55 -0.49 -20.99
CA TYR A 213 4.11 0.22 -22.15
C TYR A 213 3.03 0.72 -23.12
N TRP A 214 1.88 0.07 -23.20
CA TRP A 214 0.73 0.49 -24.00
C TRP A 214 -0.22 1.44 -23.26
N SER A 215 0.05 1.74 -21.97
CA SER A 215 -0.75 2.71 -21.22
C SER A 215 -0.58 4.15 -21.73
N ASP A 216 -1.51 5.03 -21.39
CA ASP A 216 -1.60 6.37 -22.00
C ASP A 216 -0.34 7.23 -21.86
N HIS A 217 0.39 7.12 -20.76
CA HIS A 217 1.62 7.91 -20.58
C HIS A 217 2.83 7.42 -21.39
N CYS A 218 2.75 6.20 -21.99
CA CYS A 218 3.72 5.67 -22.94
C CYS A 218 3.15 5.56 -24.36
N ARG A 219 1.86 5.87 -24.54
CA ARG A 219 1.11 5.63 -25.76
C ARG A 219 1.17 6.82 -26.71
N HIS A 220 2.05 6.76 -27.68
CA HIS A 220 2.18 7.81 -28.70
C HIS A 220 1.17 7.70 -29.86
N THR A 221 0.53 6.56 -30.05
CA THR A 221 -0.43 6.31 -31.15
C THR A 221 -1.62 7.26 -31.14
N THR A 222 -2.09 7.70 -29.97
CA THR A 222 -3.18 8.66 -29.83
C THR A 222 -2.80 10.02 -30.42
N PHE A 223 -1.56 10.46 -30.23
CA PHE A 223 -1.05 11.75 -30.73
C PHE A 223 -0.71 11.71 -32.24
N GLU A 224 -0.49 10.52 -32.79
CA GLU A 224 -0.24 10.30 -34.22
C GLU A 224 -1.54 10.04 -35.01
N THR A 225 -2.68 10.01 -34.34
CA THR A 225 -3.99 9.80 -34.98
C THR A 225 -4.35 10.98 -35.88
N PHE A 226 -4.59 10.71 -37.15
CA PHE A 226 -5.04 11.68 -38.13
C PHE A 226 -6.56 11.58 -38.32
N LEU A 227 -7.31 12.59 -37.87
CA LEU A 227 -8.76 12.67 -38.06
C LEU A 227 -9.10 13.05 -39.50
N LYS A 228 -9.66 12.11 -40.28
CA LYS A 228 -10.04 12.35 -41.66
C LYS A 228 -11.36 13.12 -41.83
N SER A 229 -12.26 12.97 -40.88
CA SER A 229 -13.53 13.69 -40.85
C SER A 229 -14.08 13.79 -39.45
N VAL A 230 -14.77 14.87 -39.14
CA VAL A 230 -15.49 15.09 -37.87
C VAL A 230 -16.93 15.46 -38.19
N VAL A 231 -17.89 14.73 -37.66
CA VAL A 231 -19.33 15.03 -37.79
C VAL A 231 -19.83 15.44 -36.40
N ILE A 232 -20.38 16.64 -36.32
CA ILE A 232 -21.00 17.14 -35.09
C ILE A 232 -22.52 17.02 -35.25
N GLU A 233 -23.12 16.11 -34.54
CA GLU A 233 -24.57 15.98 -34.48
C GLU A 233 -25.15 17.04 -33.54
N LYS A 234 -26.23 17.68 -34.00
CA LYS A 234 -26.98 18.59 -33.14
C LYS A 234 -27.84 17.72 -32.22
N GLY A 235 -27.57 17.80 -30.89
CA GLY A 235 -28.39 17.21 -29.85
C GLY A 235 -29.74 17.91 -29.69
#